data_8493becd694dd7cb8783e97b4b99ed18
#
_entry.id   8493becd694dd7cb8783e97b4b99ed18
#
_cell.length_a   1.000
_cell.length_b   1.000
_cell.length_c   1.000
_cell.angle_alpha   90.00
_cell.angle_beta   90.00
_cell.angle_gamma   90.00
#
_symmetry.space_group_name_H-M   'P 1'
#
loop_
_entity.id
_entity.type
_entity.pdbx_description
1 polymer ?
#
loop_
_entity_poly.entity_id
_entity_poly.type
_entity_poly.pdbx_seq_one_letter_code
_entity_poly.pdbx_strand_id
1 'polypeptide(L)'
;MKIVKFLFASTLAALIGTGAFAETVLLSMKGPGAGNPFWASVEKGGREKAAELGVKIVVLAPPQESDIQSQINQVEDQITKGVTAIAIAPTDPNALANVIESARAAGIPVVFIDTKGINKGVTFIGTDNKAGAKMAADFICDKVAKGSDVAILQGIITQSTGKARADGAHAGLEACGLNIVAEQPANWDRAQGRTVMENILTRNQNLKAVFASNDNMALGAVEALKDADMLNDVIVVGFDANPDAAKSIQAGEMTATIAQFSYNMGAYGVEKALELAKGRSLPPVVDTGTLLVTKKNAADFK
;
A
#
# COMPACT_ATOMS: atom_id res chain seq x y z
N MET A 1 59.97 0.47 65.32
CA MET A 1 59.62 1.25 64.11
C MET A 1 58.97 0.31 63.16
N LYS A 2 57.59 0.31 63.11
CA LYS A 2 56.80 -0.63 62.28
C LYS A 2 56.44 0.12 60.98
N ILE A 3 56.87 -0.40 59.81
CA ILE A 3 56.59 0.14 58.51
C ILE A 3 55.29 -0.52 58.04
N VAL A 4 54.19 0.27 57.89
CA VAL A 4 52.94 -0.14 57.32
C VAL A 4 52.98 0.04 55.77
N LYS A 5 52.94 -1.03 55.03
CA LYS A 5 52.83 -1.00 53.55
C LYS A 5 51.36 -0.86 53.17
N PHE A 6 50.99 0.27 52.59
CA PHE A 6 49.67 0.44 51.89
C PHE A 6 49.76 -0.18 50.51
N LEU A 7 48.90 -1.23 50.27
CA LEU A 7 48.64 -1.73 48.95
C LEU A 7 47.53 -0.87 48.33
N PHE A 8 47.83 -0.16 47.27
CA PHE A 8 46.83 0.45 46.40
C PHE A 8 46.34 -0.63 45.45
N ALA A 9 45.10 -1.07 45.62
CA ALA A 9 44.39 -1.90 44.65
C ALA A 9 43.76 -0.99 43.60
N SER A 10 44.35 -0.92 42.40
CA SER A 10 43.77 -0.23 41.24
C SER A 10 42.72 -1.12 40.61
N THR A 11 41.45 -0.82 40.83
CA THR A 11 40.33 -1.41 40.11
C THR A 11 40.23 -0.83 38.70
N LEU A 12 40.69 -1.59 37.72
CA LEU A 12 40.52 -1.31 36.29
C LEU A 12 39.07 -1.60 35.93
N ALA A 13 38.23 -0.58 35.89
CA ALA A 13 36.85 -0.70 35.36
C ALA A 13 36.95 -0.86 33.84
N ALA A 14 36.77 -2.08 33.35
CA ALA A 14 36.60 -2.35 31.93
C ALA A 14 35.27 -1.74 31.47
N LEU A 15 35.33 -0.62 30.78
CA LEU A 15 34.23 -0.13 29.99
C LEU A 15 33.97 -1.13 28.83
N ILE A 16 33.05 -2.07 29.06
CA ILE A 16 32.46 -2.86 27.97
C ILE A 16 31.60 -1.90 27.19
N GLY A 17 32.19 -1.26 26.18
CA GLY A 17 31.42 -0.54 25.16
C GLY A 17 30.59 -1.54 24.44
N THR A 18 29.29 -1.66 24.80
CA THR A 18 28.29 -2.30 23.96
C THR A 18 28.22 -1.48 22.69
N GLY A 19 28.90 -1.95 21.64
CA GLY A 19 28.70 -1.40 20.31
C GLY A 19 27.21 -1.44 20.00
N ALA A 20 26.56 -0.30 20.09
CA ALA A 20 25.16 -0.19 19.69
C ALA A 20 25.13 -0.54 18.20
N PHE A 21 24.70 -1.75 17.87
CA PHE A 21 24.33 -2.08 16.49
C PHE A 21 23.28 -1.06 16.05
N ALA A 22 23.55 -0.34 14.96
CA ALA A 22 22.60 0.64 14.46
C ALA A 22 21.28 -0.08 14.13
N GLU A 23 20.18 0.37 14.76
CA GLU A 23 18.84 -0.17 14.48
C GLU A 23 18.60 -0.17 12.98
N THR A 24 18.15 -1.30 12.44
CA THR A 24 17.89 -1.48 11.00
C THR A 24 16.47 -1.95 10.79
N VAL A 25 15.68 -1.17 10.05
CA VAL A 25 14.29 -1.55 9.71
C VAL A 25 14.23 -2.07 8.28
N LEU A 26 13.59 -3.21 8.08
CA LEU A 26 13.18 -3.67 6.76
C LEU A 26 11.85 -3.02 6.38
N LEU A 27 11.82 -2.33 5.25
CA LEU A 27 10.61 -1.93 4.55
C LEU A 27 10.44 -2.87 3.35
N SER A 28 9.55 -3.86 3.48
CA SER A 28 9.26 -4.86 2.45
C SER A 28 7.96 -4.48 1.72
N MET A 29 8.11 -3.99 0.49
CA MET A 29 7.01 -3.58 -0.38
C MET A 29 6.59 -4.73 -1.30
N LYS A 30 5.39 -4.66 -1.90
CA LYS A 30 4.91 -5.67 -2.87
C LYS A 30 5.53 -5.50 -4.26
N GLY A 31 5.90 -4.27 -4.62
CA GLY A 31 6.49 -3.96 -5.91
C GLY A 31 7.49 -2.81 -5.80
N PRO A 32 8.34 -2.61 -6.82
CA PRO A 32 9.34 -1.56 -6.83
C PRO A 32 8.72 -0.17 -6.97
N GLY A 33 9.37 0.86 -6.38
CA GLY A 33 8.99 2.26 -6.58
C GLY A 33 9.24 2.74 -8.01
N ALA A 34 10.21 2.15 -8.72
CA ALA A 34 10.48 2.47 -10.11
C ALA A 34 9.28 2.11 -11.00
N GLY A 35 8.69 3.11 -11.68
CA GLY A 35 7.51 2.93 -12.53
C GLY A 35 6.17 2.79 -11.79
N ASN A 36 6.17 2.84 -10.46
CA ASN A 36 4.95 2.81 -9.66
C ASN A 36 4.94 3.95 -8.63
N PRO A 37 4.22 5.05 -8.89
CA PRO A 37 4.18 6.23 -8.02
C PRO A 37 3.72 5.94 -6.59
N PHE A 38 2.80 4.99 -6.40
CA PHE A 38 2.34 4.57 -5.08
C PHE A 38 3.50 4.02 -4.24
N TRP A 39 4.26 3.03 -4.77
CA TRP A 39 5.39 2.44 -4.05
C TRP A 39 6.57 3.41 -3.91
N ALA A 40 6.78 4.29 -4.89
CA ALA A 40 7.78 5.36 -4.78
C ALA A 40 7.47 6.30 -3.60
N SER A 41 6.20 6.62 -3.38
CA SER A 41 5.75 7.45 -2.26
C SER A 41 5.89 6.73 -0.91
N VAL A 42 5.56 5.43 -0.83
CA VAL A 42 5.78 4.59 0.37
C VAL A 42 7.27 4.53 0.71
N GLU A 43 8.13 4.25 -0.28
CA GLU A 43 9.58 4.22 -0.10
C GLU A 43 10.12 5.55 0.41
N LYS A 44 9.70 6.66 -0.20
CA LYS A 44 10.10 8.01 0.20
C LYS A 44 9.75 8.26 1.67
N GLY A 45 8.50 8.00 2.08
CA GLY A 45 8.06 8.18 3.46
C GLY A 45 8.87 7.36 4.45
N GLY A 46 9.14 6.09 4.12
CA GLY A 46 9.96 5.21 4.95
C GLY A 46 11.41 5.69 5.08
N ARG A 47 12.04 6.10 3.97
CA ARG A 47 13.43 6.59 4.00
C ARG A 47 13.58 7.91 4.77
N GLU A 48 12.67 8.85 4.57
CA GLU A 48 12.70 10.13 5.28
C GLU A 48 12.47 9.93 6.79
N LYS A 49 11.54 9.05 7.17
CA LYS A 49 11.31 8.73 8.59
C LYS A 49 12.51 8.01 9.21
N ALA A 50 13.14 7.08 8.50
CA ALA A 50 14.36 6.42 9.00
C ALA A 50 15.49 7.41 9.21
N ALA A 51 15.68 8.38 8.31
CA ALA A 51 16.67 9.44 8.44
C ALA A 51 16.36 10.35 9.65
N GLU A 52 15.08 10.74 9.84
CA GLU A 52 14.63 11.53 11.00
C GLU A 52 14.93 10.82 12.33
N LEU A 53 14.72 9.49 12.37
CA LEU A 53 14.94 8.67 13.57
C LEU A 53 16.42 8.24 13.77
N GLY A 54 17.31 8.54 12.81
CA GLY A 54 18.72 8.17 12.86
C GLY A 54 18.97 6.66 12.75
N VAL A 55 18.09 5.91 12.09
CA VAL A 55 18.19 4.46 11.92
C VAL A 55 18.46 4.06 10.48
N LYS A 56 19.01 2.86 10.28
CA LYS A 56 19.21 2.30 8.95
C LYS A 56 17.89 1.75 8.41
N ILE A 57 17.68 1.87 7.10
CA ILE A 57 16.56 1.26 6.42
C ILE A 57 17.07 0.39 5.27
N VAL A 58 16.50 -0.81 5.17
CA VAL A 58 16.63 -1.70 4.01
C VAL A 58 15.28 -1.69 3.32
N VAL A 59 15.23 -1.26 2.07
CA VAL A 59 14.01 -1.26 1.26
C VAL A 59 14.13 -2.36 0.22
N LEU A 60 13.21 -3.32 0.26
CA LEU A 60 13.16 -4.44 -0.67
C LEU A 60 11.75 -4.57 -1.27
N ALA A 61 11.72 -5.00 -2.51
CA ALA A 61 10.50 -5.33 -3.23
C ALA A 61 10.79 -6.46 -4.23
N PRO A 62 9.85 -7.37 -4.46
CA PRO A 62 9.93 -8.28 -5.58
C PRO A 62 9.81 -7.52 -6.91
N PRO A 63 10.28 -8.08 -8.03
CA PRO A 63 10.18 -7.46 -9.36
C PRO A 63 8.74 -7.13 -9.77
N GLN A 64 7.77 -7.93 -9.32
CA GLN A 64 6.33 -7.77 -9.59
C GLN A 64 5.52 -8.12 -8.34
N GLU A 65 4.35 -7.52 -8.19
CA GLU A 65 3.45 -7.77 -7.04
C GLU A 65 2.90 -9.20 -6.97
N SER A 66 3.04 -9.98 -8.03
CA SER A 66 2.71 -11.41 -8.08
C SER A 66 3.87 -12.35 -7.75
N ASP A 67 5.10 -11.83 -7.57
CA ASP A 67 6.28 -12.66 -7.28
C ASP A 67 6.43 -12.89 -5.76
N ILE A 68 5.62 -13.82 -5.28
CA ILE A 68 5.51 -14.20 -3.87
C ILE A 68 6.83 -14.76 -3.34
N GLN A 69 7.48 -15.65 -4.13
CA GLN A 69 8.68 -16.36 -3.67
C GLN A 69 9.86 -15.41 -3.48
N SER A 70 10.01 -14.42 -4.35
CA SER A 70 11.05 -13.41 -4.20
C SER A 70 10.88 -12.63 -2.89
N GLN A 71 9.65 -12.26 -2.50
CA GLN A 71 9.41 -11.56 -1.24
C GLN A 71 9.72 -12.44 -0.03
N ILE A 72 9.32 -13.72 -0.05
CA ILE A 72 9.65 -14.67 1.03
C ILE A 72 11.16 -14.74 1.21
N ASN A 73 11.91 -15.01 0.14
CA ASN A 73 13.38 -15.13 0.19
C ASN A 73 14.04 -13.83 0.72
N GLN A 74 13.55 -12.67 0.28
CA GLN A 74 14.03 -11.37 0.76
C GLN A 74 13.83 -11.18 2.26
N VAL A 75 12.67 -11.56 2.79
CA VAL A 75 12.36 -11.44 4.21
C VAL A 75 13.18 -12.42 5.05
N GLU A 76 13.33 -13.68 4.61
CA GLU A 76 14.16 -14.70 5.27
C GLU A 76 15.64 -14.28 5.37
N ASP A 77 16.17 -13.71 4.29
CA ASP A 77 17.53 -13.16 4.27
C ASP A 77 17.70 -12.03 5.31
N GLN A 78 16.71 -11.14 5.44
CA GLN A 78 16.77 -10.05 6.41
C GLN A 78 16.58 -10.52 7.86
N ILE A 79 15.76 -11.55 8.09
CA ILE A 79 15.66 -12.21 9.40
C ILE A 79 17.02 -12.78 9.79
N THR A 80 17.69 -13.48 8.88
CA THR A 80 19.03 -14.05 9.09
C THR A 80 20.08 -12.97 9.38
N LYS A 81 19.97 -11.80 8.75
CA LYS A 81 20.85 -10.64 8.98
C LYS A 81 20.56 -9.91 10.28
N GLY A 82 19.50 -10.26 10.99
CA GLY A 82 19.15 -9.70 12.29
C GLY A 82 18.64 -8.26 12.22
N VAL A 83 17.73 -7.95 11.28
CA VAL A 83 17.07 -6.63 11.28
C VAL A 83 16.31 -6.41 12.57
N THR A 84 16.23 -5.15 13.02
CA THR A 84 15.60 -4.78 14.29
C THR A 84 14.08 -4.88 14.25
N ALA A 85 13.46 -4.57 13.11
CA ALA A 85 12.02 -4.57 12.93
C ALA A 85 11.66 -4.66 11.44
N ILE A 86 10.44 -5.08 11.15
CA ILE A 86 9.92 -5.26 9.78
C ILE A 86 8.61 -4.51 9.61
N ALA A 87 8.54 -3.65 8.58
CA ALA A 87 7.31 -3.12 8.02
C ALA A 87 7.08 -3.80 6.66
N ILE A 88 5.99 -4.56 6.51
CA ILE A 88 5.75 -5.39 5.33
C ILE A 88 4.36 -5.21 4.74
N ALA A 89 4.31 -5.08 3.40
CA ALA A 89 3.10 -5.28 2.61
C ALA A 89 3.18 -6.68 1.98
N PRO A 90 2.45 -7.69 2.47
CA PRO A 90 2.56 -9.03 1.91
C PRO A 90 1.96 -9.11 0.50
N THR A 91 2.73 -9.67 -0.46
CA THR A 91 2.27 -9.97 -1.82
C THR A 91 1.11 -10.97 -1.82
N ASP A 92 1.15 -11.93 -0.91
CA ASP A 92 0.05 -12.86 -0.62
C ASP A 92 -0.09 -13.05 0.89
N PRO A 93 -1.26 -12.74 1.49
CA PRO A 93 -1.48 -12.83 2.94
C PRO A 93 -1.28 -14.22 3.53
N ASN A 94 -1.56 -15.29 2.77
CA ASN A 94 -1.44 -16.66 3.24
C ASN A 94 0.00 -17.19 3.07
N ALA A 95 0.58 -16.99 1.90
CA ALA A 95 1.91 -17.50 1.59
C ALA A 95 3.00 -16.86 2.48
N LEU A 96 2.86 -15.57 2.81
CA LEU A 96 3.81 -14.85 3.67
C LEU A 96 3.62 -15.17 5.17
N ALA A 97 2.53 -15.83 5.58
CA ALA A 97 2.21 -16.05 6.97
C ALA A 97 3.34 -16.76 7.76
N ASN A 98 3.93 -17.79 7.18
CA ASN A 98 4.98 -18.57 7.85
C ASN A 98 6.27 -17.76 8.07
N VAL A 99 6.72 -17.01 7.06
CA VAL A 99 7.94 -16.19 7.21
C VAL A 99 7.74 -15.04 8.20
N ILE A 100 6.52 -14.49 8.28
CA ILE A 100 6.15 -13.47 9.26
C ILE A 100 6.18 -14.07 10.69
N GLU A 101 5.65 -15.27 10.89
CA GLU A 101 5.75 -15.96 12.20
C GLU A 101 7.20 -16.32 12.53
N SER A 102 8.03 -16.70 11.55
CA SER A 102 9.46 -16.92 11.76
C SER A 102 10.18 -15.66 12.26
N ALA A 103 9.88 -14.49 11.67
CA ALA A 103 10.41 -13.23 12.16
C ALA A 103 10.00 -12.97 13.62
N ARG A 104 8.73 -13.15 13.95
CA ARG A 104 8.20 -12.95 15.30
C ARG A 104 8.81 -13.91 16.31
N ALA A 105 8.99 -15.17 15.93
CA ALA A 105 9.65 -16.20 16.76
C ALA A 105 11.13 -15.88 17.01
N ALA A 106 11.79 -15.19 16.07
CA ALA A 106 13.14 -14.66 16.24
C ALA A 106 13.20 -13.38 17.09
N GLY A 107 12.05 -12.91 17.61
CA GLY A 107 11.98 -11.68 18.41
C GLY A 107 11.98 -10.39 17.57
N ILE A 108 11.80 -10.48 16.25
CA ILE A 108 11.74 -9.34 15.34
C ILE A 108 10.28 -8.89 15.22
N PRO A 109 9.91 -7.71 15.71
CA PRO A 109 8.55 -7.19 15.59
C PRO A 109 8.19 -6.87 14.15
N VAL A 110 6.92 -7.11 13.80
CA VAL A 110 6.39 -6.92 12.46
C VAL A 110 5.14 -6.02 12.52
N VAL A 111 5.03 -5.10 11.58
CA VAL A 111 3.80 -4.36 11.26
C VAL A 111 3.42 -4.59 9.80
N PHE A 112 2.13 -4.65 9.51
CA PHE A 112 1.64 -4.62 8.13
C PHE A 112 1.48 -3.18 7.66
N ILE A 113 1.88 -2.92 6.42
CA ILE A 113 1.55 -1.67 5.72
C ILE A 113 0.73 -1.99 4.48
N ASP A 114 -0.13 -1.07 4.02
CA ASP A 114 -0.93 -1.22 2.80
C ASP A 114 -1.83 -2.47 2.77
N THR A 115 -1.24 -3.65 2.78
CA THR A 115 -1.93 -4.94 2.68
C THR A 115 -1.84 -5.69 4.00
N LYS A 116 -2.99 -6.13 4.53
CA LYS A 116 -3.07 -6.88 5.78
C LYS A 116 -2.81 -8.37 5.53
N GLY A 117 -1.87 -8.96 6.28
CA GLY A 117 -1.69 -10.41 6.37
C GLY A 117 -2.71 -11.09 7.27
N ILE A 118 -2.63 -12.44 7.37
CA ILE A 118 -3.54 -13.25 8.23
C ILE A 118 -3.02 -13.42 9.66
N ASN A 119 -1.77 -13.05 9.95
CA ASN A 119 -1.14 -13.21 11.25
C ASN A 119 -1.83 -12.36 12.32
N LYS A 120 -2.33 -13.01 13.37
CA LYS A 120 -3.05 -12.35 14.46
C LYS A 120 -2.12 -11.49 15.32
N GLY A 121 -2.62 -10.36 15.81
CA GLY A 121 -1.88 -9.48 16.72
C GLY A 121 -0.82 -8.61 16.04
N VAL A 122 -0.73 -8.61 14.71
CA VAL A 122 0.13 -7.70 13.94
C VAL A 122 -0.66 -6.43 13.64
N THR A 123 -0.12 -5.27 14.01
CA THR A 123 -0.72 -3.96 13.71
C THR A 123 -0.75 -3.73 12.20
N PHE A 124 -1.88 -3.28 11.69
CA PHE A 124 -2.05 -2.86 10.30
C PHE A 124 -1.98 -1.33 10.19
N ILE A 125 -1.16 -0.85 9.26
CA ILE A 125 -0.99 0.58 8.95
C ILE A 125 -1.42 0.78 7.50
N GLY A 126 -2.53 1.46 7.29
CA GLY A 126 -3.08 1.62 5.95
C GLY A 126 -4.49 2.16 5.96
N THR A 127 -5.14 2.05 4.83
CA THR A 127 -6.44 2.63 4.53
C THR A 127 -7.57 1.63 4.84
N ASP A 128 -8.74 2.12 5.25
CA ASP A 128 -9.97 1.34 5.14
C ASP A 128 -10.37 1.23 3.65
N ASN A 129 -9.82 0.21 3.00
CA ASN A 129 -10.00 -0.02 1.57
C ASN A 129 -11.47 -0.23 1.16
N LYS A 130 -12.28 -0.88 2.03
CA LYS A 130 -13.69 -1.10 1.75
C LYS A 130 -14.48 0.20 1.82
N ALA A 131 -14.23 1.02 2.83
CA ALA A 131 -14.86 2.32 2.96
C ALA A 131 -14.43 3.29 1.85
N GLY A 132 -13.14 3.30 1.48
CA GLY A 132 -12.65 4.10 0.37
C GLY A 132 -13.27 3.71 -0.98
N ALA A 133 -13.38 2.41 -1.27
CA ALA A 133 -14.05 1.93 -2.49
C ALA A 133 -15.55 2.24 -2.50
N LYS A 134 -16.21 2.15 -1.34
CA LYS A 134 -17.60 2.61 -1.21
C LYS A 134 -17.74 4.10 -1.50
N MET A 135 -16.80 4.94 -1.02
CA MET A 135 -16.80 6.39 -1.32
C MET A 135 -16.68 6.63 -2.84
N ALA A 136 -15.87 5.85 -3.56
CA ALA A 136 -15.80 5.90 -5.03
C ALA A 136 -17.13 5.49 -5.68
N ALA A 137 -17.76 4.42 -5.18
CA ALA A 137 -19.07 3.96 -5.67
C ALA A 137 -20.14 5.03 -5.42
N ASP A 138 -20.23 5.59 -4.22
CA ASP A 138 -21.17 6.67 -3.87
C ASP A 138 -21.00 7.87 -4.83
N PHE A 139 -19.77 8.25 -5.14
CA PHE A 139 -19.49 9.32 -6.11
C PHE A 139 -19.98 8.98 -7.53
N ILE A 140 -19.80 7.72 -7.98
CA ILE A 140 -20.34 7.26 -9.27
C ILE A 140 -21.87 7.33 -9.26
N CYS A 141 -22.51 6.83 -8.19
CA CYS A 141 -23.96 6.83 -8.03
C CYS A 141 -24.58 8.24 -8.15
N ASP A 142 -23.87 9.25 -7.63
CA ASP A 142 -24.31 10.66 -7.72
C ASP A 142 -24.19 11.25 -9.15
N LYS A 143 -23.49 10.56 -10.07
CA LYS A 143 -23.15 11.08 -11.40
C LYS A 143 -23.89 10.37 -12.54
N VAL A 144 -24.31 9.14 -12.35
CA VAL A 144 -24.96 8.35 -13.39
C VAL A 144 -26.40 7.96 -12.99
N ALA A 145 -27.27 7.79 -13.96
CA ALA A 145 -28.66 7.41 -13.69
C ALA A 145 -28.74 5.98 -13.15
N LYS A 146 -29.73 5.71 -12.30
CA LYS A 146 -30.04 4.34 -11.85
C LYS A 146 -30.29 3.43 -13.05
N GLY A 147 -29.76 2.21 -12.97
CA GLY A 147 -29.82 1.24 -14.08
C GLY A 147 -28.73 1.44 -15.13
N SER A 148 -27.84 2.44 -14.97
CA SER A 148 -26.70 2.59 -15.88
C SER A 148 -25.71 1.44 -15.77
N ASP A 149 -25.10 1.08 -16.90
CA ASP A 149 -24.07 0.06 -16.98
C ASP A 149 -22.75 0.60 -16.47
N VAL A 150 -22.12 -0.15 -15.55
CA VAL A 150 -20.85 0.19 -14.92
C VAL A 150 -19.92 -1.02 -14.89
N ALA A 151 -18.61 -0.76 -14.82
CA ALA A 151 -17.60 -1.82 -14.75
C ALA A 151 -16.67 -1.62 -13.54
N ILE A 152 -16.05 -2.71 -13.09
CA ILE A 152 -15.03 -2.73 -12.04
C ILE A 152 -13.76 -3.39 -12.60
N LEU A 153 -12.64 -2.66 -12.56
CA LEU A 153 -11.30 -3.22 -12.78
C LEU A 153 -10.69 -3.56 -11.43
N GLN A 154 -10.53 -4.86 -11.16
CA GLN A 154 -10.03 -5.36 -9.89
C GLN A 154 -8.51 -5.36 -9.86
N GLY A 155 -7.95 -5.13 -8.65
CA GLY A 155 -6.57 -5.49 -8.36
C GLY A 155 -6.37 -6.99 -8.19
N ILE A 156 -5.26 -7.40 -7.58
CA ILE A 156 -5.02 -8.82 -7.25
C ILE A 156 -5.95 -9.21 -6.09
N ILE A 157 -6.97 -10.01 -6.38
CA ILE A 157 -8.07 -10.34 -5.44
C ILE A 157 -7.66 -11.27 -4.30
N THR A 158 -6.52 -11.95 -4.38
CA THR A 158 -5.95 -12.73 -3.27
C THR A 158 -5.33 -11.83 -2.19
N GLN A 159 -5.04 -10.58 -2.52
CA GLN A 159 -4.60 -9.55 -1.58
C GLN A 159 -5.78 -8.93 -0.84
N SER A 160 -5.61 -8.64 0.45
CA SER A 160 -6.67 -8.02 1.27
C SER A 160 -7.14 -6.68 0.73
N THR A 161 -6.24 -5.88 0.14
CA THR A 161 -6.55 -4.61 -0.53
C THR A 161 -7.41 -4.81 -1.77
N GLY A 162 -7.01 -5.73 -2.65
CA GLY A 162 -7.74 -6.02 -3.90
C GLY A 162 -9.16 -6.48 -3.62
N LYS A 163 -9.29 -7.45 -2.71
CA LYS A 163 -10.60 -7.96 -2.31
C LYS A 163 -11.47 -6.88 -1.67
N ALA A 164 -10.93 -6.11 -0.72
CA ALA A 164 -11.71 -5.11 0.00
C ALA A 164 -12.20 -3.98 -0.93
N ARG A 165 -11.37 -3.53 -1.89
CA ARG A 165 -11.78 -2.51 -2.87
C ARG A 165 -12.84 -3.06 -3.84
N ALA A 166 -12.67 -4.29 -4.34
CA ALA A 166 -13.67 -4.93 -5.19
C ALA A 166 -15.01 -5.08 -4.44
N ASP A 167 -15.00 -5.68 -3.24
CA ASP A 167 -16.21 -5.88 -2.42
C ASP A 167 -16.88 -4.54 -2.06
N GLY A 168 -16.11 -3.50 -1.75
CA GLY A 168 -16.64 -2.18 -1.38
C GLY A 168 -17.31 -1.46 -2.56
N ALA A 169 -16.66 -1.50 -3.73
CA ALA A 169 -17.20 -0.91 -4.96
C ALA A 169 -18.43 -1.67 -5.43
N HIS A 170 -18.36 -3.01 -5.51
CA HIS A 170 -19.48 -3.86 -5.91
C HIS A 170 -20.73 -3.56 -5.06
N ALA A 171 -20.59 -3.69 -3.73
CA ALA A 171 -21.72 -3.46 -2.83
C ALA A 171 -22.27 -2.02 -2.90
N GLY A 172 -21.41 -1.01 -3.09
CA GLY A 172 -21.83 0.38 -3.22
C GLY A 172 -22.60 0.64 -4.51
N LEU A 173 -22.09 0.18 -5.65
CA LEU A 173 -22.72 0.34 -6.96
C LEU A 173 -24.05 -0.43 -7.06
N GLU A 174 -24.10 -1.66 -6.51
CA GLU A 174 -25.34 -2.45 -6.46
C GLU A 174 -26.40 -1.78 -5.59
N ALA A 175 -26.00 -1.24 -4.42
CA ALA A 175 -26.93 -0.60 -3.47
C ALA A 175 -27.64 0.62 -4.05
N CYS A 176 -27.02 1.36 -4.97
CA CYS A 176 -27.67 2.47 -5.67
C CYS A 176 -28.38 2.04 -6.98
N GLY A 177 -28.40 0.75 -7.28
CA GLY A 177 -29.16 0.17 -8.40
C GLY A 177 -28.51 0.37 -9.75
N LEU A 178 -27.19 0.40 -9.82
CA LEU A 178 -26.41 0.36 -11.06
C LEU A 178 -26.24 -1.09 -11.54
N ASN A 179 -26.07 -1.26 -12.83
CA ASN A 179 -25.90 -2.56 -13.46
C ASN A 179 -24.41 -2.85 -13.67
N ILE A 180 -23.83 -3.73 -12.86
CA ILE A 180 -22.42 -4.11 -12.99
C ILE A 180 -22.29 -5.12 -14.12
N VAL A 181 -21.94 -4.65 -15.33
CA VAL A 181 -21.84 -5.46 -16.55
C VAL A 181 -20.51 -6.20 -16.69
N ALA A 182 -19.50 -5.77 -15.97
CA ALA A 182 -18.19 -6.41 -15.94
C ALA A 182 -17.47 -6.16 -14.61
N GLU A 183 -16.82 -7.20 -14.10
CA GLU A 183 -15.94 -7.15 -12.97
C GLU A 183 -14.73 -8.06 -13.28
N GLN A 184 -13.56 -7.48 -13.58
CA GLN A 184 -12.44 -8.23 -14.12
C GLN A 184 -11.10 -7.80 -13.51
N PRO A 185 -10.17 -8.76 -13.23
CA PRO A 185 -8.86 -8.45 -12.72
C PRO A 185 -7.98 -7.78 -13.79
N ALA A 186 -7.34 -6.69 -13.40
CA ALA A 186 -6.29 -6.00 -14.15
C ALA A 186 -5.02 -5.81 -13.30
N ASN A 187 -4.95 -6.50 -12.13
CA ASN A 187 -3.75 -6.82 -11.35
C ASN A 187 -2.84 -5.64 -11.02
N TRP A 188 -3.41 -4.46 -10.75
CA TRP A 188 -2.74 -3.20 -10.44
C TRP A 188 -1.94 -2.59 -11.61
N ASP A 189 -1.98 -3.21 -12.79
CA ASP A 189 -1.15 -2.87 -13.93
C ASP A 189 -1.86 -2.00 -14.96
N ARG A 190 -1.18 -0.94 -15.46
CA ARG A 190 -1.76 0.02 -16.41
C ARG A 190 -2.06 -0.61 -17.77
N ALA A 191 -1.15 -1.43 -18.29
CA ALA A 191 -1.33 -2.05 -19.60
C ALA A 191 -2.45 -3.10 -19.54
N GLN A 192 -2.53 -3.87 -18.44
CA GLN A 192 -3.66 -4.79 -18.23
C GLN A 192 -4.97 -4.02 -18.04
N GLY A 193 -4.97 -2.89 -17.31
CA GLY A 193 -6.13 -1.99 -17.18
C GLY A 193 -6.67 -1.56 -18.53
N ARG A 194 -5.77 -1.14 -19.45
CA ARG A 194 -6.14 -0.80 -20.84
C ARG A 194 -6.72 -2.01 -21.56
N THR A 195 -6.03 -3.16 -21.60
CA THR A 195 -6.47 -4.35 -22.34
C THR A 195 -7.81 -4.88 -21.82
N VAL A 196 -8.00 -4.91 -20.50
CA VAL A 196 -9.28 -5.33 -19.90
C VAL A 196 -10.39 -4.36 -20.27
N MET A 197 -10.13 -3.04 -20.25
CA MET A 197 -11.12 -2.04 -20.63
C MET A 197 -11.49 -2.13 -22.12
N GLU A 198 -10.52 -2.30 -23.03
CA GLU A 198 -10.77 -2.56 -24.46
C GLU A 198 -11.74 -3.75 -24.65
N ASN A 199 -11.49 -4.86 -23.94
CA ASN A 199 -12.35 -6.04 -23.98
C ASN A 199 -13.77 -5.78 -23.42
N ILE A 200 -13.89 -4.97 -22.36
CA ILE A 200 -15.20 -4.58 -21.81
C ILE A 200 -15.97 -3.75 -22.82
N LEU A 201 -15.34 -2.78 -23.45
CA LEU A 201 -15.98 -1.88 -24.42
C LEU A 201 -16.50 -2.60 -25.68
N THR A 202 -15.84 -3.69 -26.12
CA THR A 202 -16.32 -4.47 -27.26
C THR A 202 -17.71 -5.07 -27.04
N ARG A 203 -18.11 -5.29 -25.77
CA ARG A 203 -19.39 -5.92 -25.38
C ARG A 203 -20.37 -4.96 -24.73
N ASN A 204 -19.90 -3.80 -24.25
CA ASN A 204 -20.66 -2.87 -23.42
C ASN A 204 -20.51 -1.43 -23.93
N GLN A 205 -21.06 -1.15 -25.12
CA GLN A 205 -20.96 0.18 -25.76
C GLN A 205 -21.77 1.28 -25.04
N ASN A 206 -22.66 0.91 -24.11
CA ASN A 206 -23.46 1.85 -23.31
C ASN A 206 -22.88 2.12 -21.92
N LEU A 207 -21.64 1.71 -21.66
CA LEU A 207 -20.99 1.90 -20.37
C LEU A 207 -21.05 3.37 -19.94
N LYS A 208 -21.33 3.65 -18.66
CA LYS A 208 -21.45 5.00 -18.11
C LYS A 208 -20.40 5.31 -17.04
N ALA A 209 -19.87 4.28 -16.37
CA ALA A 209 -18.78 4.47 -15.42
C ALA A 209 -17.88 3.25 -15.30
N VAL A 210 -16.66 3.48 -14.90
CA VAL A 210 -15.72 2.44 -14.47
C VAL A 210 -15.07 2.86 -13.14
N PHE A 211 -15.08 1.95 -12.18
CA PHE A 211 -14.23 2.00 -11.01
C PHE A 211 -13.01 1.12 -11.25
N ALA A 212 -11.83 1.68 -11.13
CA ALA A 212 -10.58 0.92 -11.12
C ALA A 212 -10.00 0.91 -9.72
N SER A 213 -9.65 -0.27 -9.22
CA SER A 213 -9.15 -0.44 -7.86
C SER A 213 -7.82 0.24 -7.59
N ASN A 214 -7.13 0.79 -8.62
CA ASN A 214 -6.04 1.74 -8.48
C ASN A 214 -5.92 2.70 -9.68
N ASP A 215 -5.13 3.75 -9.53
CA ASP A 215 -4.92 4.78 -10.55
C ASP A 215 -4.20 4.28 -11.80
N ASN A 216 -3.26 3.33 -11.66
CA ASN A 216 -2.59 2.76 -12.82
C ASN A 216 -3.59 2.10 -13.77
N MET A 217 -4.50 1.27 -13.25
CA MET A 217 -5.55 0.66 -14.05
C MET A 217 -6.55 1.69 -14.56
N ALA A 218 -6.90 2.72 -13.76
CA ALA A 218 -7.77 3.82 -14.20
C ALA A 218 -7.18 4.59 -15.39
N LEU A 219 -5.88 4.90 -15.35
CA LEU A 219 -5.18 5.55 -16.45
C LEU A 219 -5.13 4.67 -17.69
N GLY A 220 -4.97 3.36 -17.53
CA GLY A 220 -5.12 2.41 -18.64
C GLY A 220 -6.52 2.41 -19.24
N ALA A 221 -7.56 2.45 -18.39
CA ALA A 221 -8.94 2.57 -18.85
C ALA A 221 -9.19 3.89 -19.62
N VAL A 222 -8.61 5.00 -19.18
CA VAL A 222 -8.66 6.28 -19.89
C VAL A 222 -8.08 6.15 -21.30
N GLU A 223 -6.94 5.48 -21.45
CA GLU A 223 -6.34 5.24 -22.78
C GLU A 223 -7.28 4.45 -23.70
N ALA A 224 -7.86 3.35 -23.20
CA ALA A 224 -8.82 2.55 -23.97
C ALA A 224 -10.07 3.34 -24.37
N LEU A 225 -10.58 4.19 -23.45
CA LEU A 225 -11.75 5.04 -23.71
C LEU A 225 -11.45 6.13 -24.74
N LYS A 226 -10.23 6.69 -24.75
CA LYS A 226 -9.79 7.63 -25.78
C LYS A 226 -9.76 6.98 -27.16
N ASP A 227 -9.17 5.79 -27.26
CA ASP A 227 -9.08 5.06 -28.52
C ASP A 227 -10.45 4.63 -29.07
N ALA A 228 -11.43 4.48 -28.19
CA ALA A 228 -12.82 4.15 -28.54
C ALA A 228 -13.73 5.41 -28.74
N ASP A 229 -13.19 6.62 -28.64
CA ASP A 229 -13.96 7.89 -28.67
C ASP A 229 -15.07 7.98 -27.59
N MET A 230 -14.94 7.24 -26.47
CA MET A 230 -15.95 7.14 -25.39
C MET A 230 -15.58 7.90 -24.12
N LEU A 231 -14.41 8.56 -24.07
CA LEU A 231 -13.92 9.18 -22.83
C LEU A 231 -14.88 10.23 -22.24
N ASN A 232 -15.58 10.97 -23.09
CA ASN A 232 -16.53 12.00 -22.64
C ASN A 232 -17.85 11.42 -22.09
N ASP A 233 -18.14 10.16 -22.37
CA ASP A 233 -19.41 9.48 -22.03
C ASP A 233 -19.28 8.60 -20.80
N VAL A 234 -18.06 8.30 -20.35
CA VAL A 234 -17.76 7.34 -19.28
C VAL A 234 -17.02 8.01 -18.13
N ILE A 235 -17.57 7.92 -16.93
CA ILE A 235 -16.94 8.37 -15.70
C ILE A 235 -15.85 7.37 -15.31
N VAL A 236 -14.61 7.86 -15.08
CA VAL A 236 -13.49 7.05 -14.63
C VAL A 236 -13.10 7.45 -13.22
N VAL A 237 -13.18 6.50 -12.28
CA VAL A 237 -12.79 6.69 -10.88
C VAL A 237 -11.69 5.70 -10.51
N GLY A 238 -10.57 6.22 -10.00
CA GLY A 238 -9.42 5.45 -9.55
C GLY A 238 -9.31 5.37 -8.02
N PHE A 239 -8.15 4.96 -7.58
CA PHE A 239 -7.77 4.88 -6.16
C PHE A 239 -6.25 5.08 -6.07
N ASP A 240 -5.74 5.86 -5.14
CA ASP A 240 -4.38 6.19 -4.71
C ASP A 240 -4.10 7.69 -4.66
N ALA A 241 -4.68 8.47 -5.57
CA ALA A 241 -4.37 9.88 -5.86
C ALA A 241 -2.89 10.08 -6.25
N ASN A 242 -2.41 9.22 -7.14
CA ASN A 242 -1.08 9.35 -7.72
C ASN A 242 -0.95 10.65 -8.54
N PRO A 243 0.25 11.26 -8.64
CA PRO A 243 0.45 12.51 -9.40
C PRO A 243 -0.06 12.48 -10.84
N ASP A 244 0.07 11.35 -11.54
CA ASP A 244 -0.40 11.22 -12.93
C ASP A 244 -1.94 11.16 -13.01
N ALA A 245 -2.60 10.51 -12.05
CA ALA A 245 -4.05 10.53 -11.95
C ALA A 245 -4.57 11.93 -11.60
N ALA A 246 -3.91 12.64 -10.69
CA ALA A 246 -4.24 14.02 -10.36
C ALA A 246 -4.13 14.95 -11.58
N LYS A 247 -3.08 14.79 -12.40
CA LYS A 247 -2.94 15.52 -13.69
C LYS A 247 -4.05 15.15 -14.67
N SER A 248 -4.39 13.87 -14.79
CA SER A 248 -5.47 13.38 -15.66
C SER A 248 -6.85 13.94 -15.24
N ILE A 249 -7.10 14.04 -13.91
CA ILE A 249 -8.30 14.69 -13.38
C ILE A 249 -8.32 16.19 -13.69
N GLN A 250 -7.20 16.89 -13.57
CA GLN A 250 -7.10 18.29 -13.92
C GLN A 250 -7.35 18.52 -15.42
N ALA A 251 -6.85 17.63 -16.27
CA ALA A 251 -7.09 17.63 -17.71
C ALA A 251 -8.55 17.28 -18.09
N GLY A 252 -9.34 16.72 -17.15
CA GLY A 252 -10.73 16.31 -17.39
C GLY A 252 -10.85 14.93 -18.03
N GLU A 253 -9.80 14.10 -17.98
CA GLU A 253 -9.76 12.75 -18.54
C GLU A 253 -10.23 11.71 -17.51
N MET A 254 -9.62 11.65 -16.32
CA MET A 254 -10.21 10.99 -15.16
C MET A 254 -11.20 11.92 -14.46
N THR A 255 -12.22 11.35 -13.83
CA THR A 255 -13.24 12.12 -13.11
C THR A 255 -12.87 12.31 -11.64
N ALA A 256 -12.35 11.25 -10.98
CA ALA A 256 -11.98 11.28 -9.58
C ALA A 256 -11.01 10.12 -9.23
N THR A 257 -10.45 10.19 -8.05
CA THR A 257 -9.71 9.10 -7.40
C THR A 257 -9.86 9.20 -5.88
N ILE A 258 -9.56 8.12 -5.17
CA ILE A 258 -9.55 8.08 -3.70
C ILE A 258 -8.11 8.14 -3.22
N ALA A 259 -7.73 9.20 -2.53
CA ALA A 259 -6.42 9.29 -1.87
C ALA A 259 -6.33 8.33 -0.68
N GLN A 260 -5.15 7.74 -0.47
CA GLN A 260 -4.87 6.85 0.66
C GLN A 260 -3.55 7.17 1.41
N PHE A 261 -2.91 8.27 1.09
CA PHE A 261 -1.72 8.80 1.77
C PHE A 261 -0.57 7.80 1.91
N SER A 262 -0.14 7.23 0.79
CA SER A 262 0.91 6.21 0.68
C SER A 262 2.24 6.60 1.35
N TYR A 263 2.62 7.89 1.31
CA TYR A 263 3.78 8.40 2.06
C TYR A 263 3.69 8.07 3.56
N ASN A 264 2.51 8.28 4.17
CA ASN A 264 2.29 8.01 5.59
C ASN A 264 2.39 6.51 5.89
N MET A 265 2.01 5.63 4.96
CA MET A 265 2.15 4.17 5.15
C MET A 265 3.62 3.79 5.34
N GLY A 266 4.52 4.34 4.53
CA GLY A 266 5.95 4.12 4.66
C GLY A 266 6.52 4.74 5.93
N ALA A 267 6.20 6.00 6.20
CA ALA A 267 6.69 6.73 7.37
C ALA A 267 6.23 6.06 8.69
N TYR A 268 4.92 5.81 8.83
CA TYR A 268 4.38 5.14 10.02
C TYR A 268 4.83 3.69 10.11
N GLY A 269 5.02 3.00 8.96
CA GLY A 269 5.57 1.65 8.93
C GLY A 269 6.90 1.56 9.64
N VAL A 270 7.85 2.42 9.30
CA VAL A 270 9.17 2.48 9.94
C VAL A 270 9.05 2.92 11.40
N GLU A 271 8.31 3.99 11.69
CA GLU A 271 8.13 4.51 13.05
C GLU A 271 7.51 3.47 13.99
N LYS A 272 6.40 2.88 13.59
CA LYS A 272 5.63 1.94 14.43
C LYS A 272 6.34 0.60 14.58
N ALA A 273 7.04 0.11 13.57
CA ALA A 273 7.89 -1.08 13.70
C ALA A 273 8.98 -0.88 14.76
N LEU A 274 9.63 0.29 14.79
CA LEU A 274 10.61 0.64 15.80
C LEU A 274 9.99 0.84 17.20
N GLU A 275 8.80 1.41 17.29
CA GLU A 275 8.08 1.53 18.57
C GLU A 275 7.84 0.15 19.19
N LEU A 276 7.42 -0.84 18.40
CA LEU A 276 7.27 -2.23 18.86
C LEU A 276 8.61 -2.82 19.32
N ALA A 277 9.71 -2.56 18.56
CA ALA A 277 11.05 -3.04 18.95
C ALA A 277 11.51 -2.45 20.29
N LYS A 278 11.05 -1.26 20.63
CA LYS A 278 11.29 -0.59 21.91
C LYS A 278 10.29 -0.98 23.02
N GLY A 279 9.48 -2.01 22.77
CA GLY A 279 8.50 -2.56 23.74
C GLY A 279 7.23 -1.72 23.91
N ARG A 280 6.93 -0.78 23.01
CA ARG A 280 5.69 -0.01 23.05
C ARG A 280 4.53 -0.83 22.48
N SER A 281 3.34 -0.64 23.05
CA SER A 281 2.11 -1.24 22.49
C SER A 281 1.53 -0.34 21.40
N LEU A 282 0.99 -0.96 20.35
CA LEU A 282 0.32 -0.27 19.25
C LEU A 282 -1.18 -0.66 19.19
N PRO A 283 -2.04 0.23 18.66
CA PRO A 283 -3.41 -0.15 18.33
C PRO A 283 -3.41 -1.21 17.21
N PRO A 284 -4.50 -1.99 17.08
CA PRO A 284 -4.62 -2.99 16.00
C PRO A 284 -4.55 -2.38 14.59
N VAL A 285 -4.99 -1.12 14.44
CA VAL A 285 -5.02 -0.40 13.17
C VAL A 285 -4.51 1.03 13.39
N VAL A 286 -3.64 1.47 12.49
CA VAL A 286 -3.23 2.87 12.30
C VAL A 286 -3.76 3.30 10.93
N ASP A 287 -4.86 4.02 10.93
CA ASP A 287 -5.50 4.48 9.69
C ASP A 287 -4.69 5.64 9.08
N THR A 288 -4.37 5.53 7.79
CA THR A 288 -3.72 6.60 7.04
C THR A 288 -4.71 7.59 6.43
N GLY A 289 -6.00 7.31 6.55
CA GLY A 289 -7.09 8.14 6.04
C GLY A 289 -7.43 7.89 4.57
N THR A 290 -8.58 8.44 4.17
CA THR A 290 -9.06 8.47 2.79
C THR A 290 -9.64 9.84 2.46
N LEU A 291 -9.52 10.26 1.20
CA LEU A 291 -10.10 11.50 0.70
C LEU A 291 -10.51 11.35 -0.76
N LEU A 292 -11.74 11.76 -1.09
CA LEU A 292 -12.17 11.87 -2.49
C LEU A 292 -11.44 13.03 -3.18
N VAL A 293 -10.73 12.72 -4.24
CA VAL A 293 -10.00 13.68 -5.08
C VAL A 293 -10.74 13.87 -6.39
N THR A 294 -11.13 15.10 -6.64
CA THR A 294 -11.80 15.53 -7.86
C THR A 294 -11.08 16.75 -8.45
N LYS A 295 -11.56 17.32 -9.53
CA LYS A 295 -10.98 18.54 -10.13
C LYS A 295 -10.83 19.70 -9.14
N LYS A 296 -11.62 19.70 -8.03
CA LYS A 296 -11.61 20.78 -7.03
C LYS A 296 -10.33 20.78 -6.17
N ASN A 297 -9.75 19.62 -5.92
CA ASN A 297 -8.61 19.45 -5.01
C ASN A 297 -7.45 18.62 -5.60
N ALA A 298 -7.55 18.18 -6.87
CA ALA A 298 -6.49 17.41 -7.52
C ALA A 298 -5.15 18.19 -7.63
N ALA A 299 -5.19 19.52 -7.58
CA ALA A 299 -3.98 20.35 -7.60
C ALA A 299 -3.08 20.15 -6.35
N ASP A 300 -3.63 19.63 -5.27
CA ASP A 300 -2.91 19.37 -4.01
C ASP A 300 -2.11 18.04 -4.06
N PHE A 301 -2.36 17.20 -5.08
CA PHE A 301 -1.73 15.89 -5.28
C PHE A 301 -0.77 15.95 -6.47
N LYS A 302 0.54 16.30 -6.20
CA LYS A 302 1.58 16.52 -7.24
C LYS A 302 2.77 15.59 -7.06
#